data_a3a2048f81cfbafa74ea5c03bd36f486
#
_entry.id   a3a2048f81cfbafa74ea5c03bd36f486
#
_cell.length_a   1.000
_cell.length_b   1.000
_cell.length_c   1.000
_cell.angle_alpha   90.00
_cell.angle_beta   90.00
_cell.angle_gamma   90.00
#
_symmetry.space_group_name_H-M   'P 1'
#
loop_
_entity.id
_entity.type
_entity.pdbx_description
1 polymer ?
#
loop_
_entity_poly.entity_id
_entity_poly.type
_entity_poly.pdbx_seq_one_letter_code
_entity_poly.pdbx_strand_id
1 'polypeptide(L)'
;MLVSAKEMMTKALAGKYAVGQFNINNLEWTKAILLTAQELQSPVILGVSEGAGKYMTGFKTVAAMVKAMDEELGITVPVALHLDHGSYEGAK
;
A
#
# COMPACT_ATOMS: atom_id res chain seq x y z
N MET A 1 1.84 -5.00 8.16
CA MET A 1 3.10 -4.37 8.64
C MET A 1 3.66 -3.47 7.56
N LEU A 2 3.74 -2.18 7.85
CA LEU A 2 4.24 -1.20 6.88
C LEU A 2 5.76 -1.28 6.77
N VAL A 3 6.25 -1.41 5.54
CA VAL A 3 7.69 -1.49 5.23
C VAL A 3 8.01 -0.62 4.02
N SER A 4 9.31 -0.39 3.77
CA SER A 4 9.71 0.32 2.56
C SER A 4 9.60 -0.60 1.34
N ALA A 5 9.28 -0.02 0.19
CA ALA A 5 9.22 -0.78 -1.07
C ALA A 5 10.60 -1.35 -1.44
N LYS A 6 11.67 -0.64 -1.11
CA LYS A 6 13.03 -1.11 -1.37
C LYS A 6 13.31 -2.43 -0.66
N GLU A 7 12.98 -2.52 0.63
CA GLU A 7 13.18 -3.73 1.41
C GLU A 7 12.36 -4.89 0.84
N MET A 8 11.09 -4.62 0.53
CA MET A 8 10.18 -5.60 -0.06
C MET A 8 10.68 -6.13 -1.40
N MET A 9 11.13 -5.22 -2.28
CA MET A 9 11.63 -5.60 -3.61
C MET A 9 12.94 -6.36 -3.52
N THR A 10 13.81 -6.02 -2.58
CA THR A 10 15.06 -6.75 -2.38
C THR A 10 14.78 -8.20 -1.99
N LYS A 11 13.86 -8.43 -1.08
CA LYS A 11 13.46 -9.79 -0.68
C LYS A 11 12.80 -10.54 -1.83
N ALA A 12 11.97 -9.87 -2.61
CA ALA A 12 11.31 -10.47 -3.76
C ALA A 12 12.32 -10.92 -4.82
N LEU A 13 13.34 -10.10 -5.08
CA LEU A 13 14.39 -10.45 -6.04
C LEU A 13 15.19 -11.65 -5.53
N ALA A 14 15.59 -11.67 -4.26
CA ALA A 14 16.33 -12.77 -3.67
C ALA A 14 15.53 -14.07 -3.67
N GLY A 15 14.22 -13.99 -3.42
CA GLY A 15 13.32 -15.16 -3.41
C GLY A 15 12.76 -15.52 -4.78
N LYS A 16 13.04 -14.72 -5.80
CA LYS A 16 12.58 -14.93 -7.18
C LYS A 16 11.05 -14.98 -7.28
N TYR A 17 10.36 -14.03 -6.63
CA TYR A 17 8.91 -13.90 -6.74
C TYR A 17 8.53 -12.45 -7.04
N ALA A 18 7.33 -12.25 -7.55
CA ALA A 18 6.79 -10.93 -7.85
C ALA A 18 5.92 -10.43 -6.70
N VAL A 19 5.87 -9.12 -6.53
CA VAL A 19 4.97 -8.47 -5.58
C VAL A 19 3.94 -7.67 -6.36
N GLY A 20 2.65 -7.94 -6.09
CA GLY A 20 1.57 -7.21 -6.75
C GLY A 20 1.39 -5.81 -6.20
N GLN A 21 1.08 -4.87 -7.08
CA GLN A 21 0.67 -3.53 -6.72
C GLN A 21 -0.80 -3.35 -7.07
N PHE A 22 -1.59 -2.88 -6.13
CA PHE A 22 -3.02 -2.70 -6.31
C PHE A 22 -3.41 -1.26 -5.96
N ASN A 23 -4.24 -0.67 -6.81
CA ASN A 23 -4.69 0.70 -6.61
C ASN A 23 -5.70 0.77 -5.48
N ILE A 24 -5.55 1.76 -4.61
CA ILE A 24 -6.54 2.05 -3.58
C ILE A 24 -7.19 3.39 -3.88
N ASN A 25 -8.53 3.43 -3.83
CA ASN A 25 -9.31 4.63 -4.11
C ASN A 25 -10.18 5.05 -2.94
N ASN A 26 -10.41 4.14 -1.99
CA ASN A 26 -11.24 4.40 -0.81
C ASN A 26 -10.92 3.39 0.29
N LEU A 27 -11.61 3.53 1.40
CA LEU A 27 -11.42 2.68 2.57
C LEU A 27 -11.81 1.23 2.30
N GLU A 28 -12.90 1.01 1.58
CA GLU A 28 -13.43 -0.33 1.31
C GLU A 28 -12.46 -1.15 0.46
N TRP A 29 -11.89 -0.55 -0.58
CA TRP A 29 -10.91 -1.21 -1.44
C TRP A 29 -9.63 -1.53 -0.67
N THR A 30 -9.18 -0.59 0.15
CA THR A 30 -7.98 -0.78 0.97
C THR A 30 -8.17 -1.95 1.93
N LYS A 31 -9.31 -1.99 2.61
CA LYS A 31 -9.63 -3.07 3.53
C LYS A 31 -9.65 -4.43 2.83
N ALA A 32 -10.30 -4.50 1.67
CA ALA A 32 -10.41 -5.74 0.91
C ALA A 32 -9.03 -6.26 0.49
N ILE A 33 -8.16 -5.37 0.00
CA ILE A 33 -6.82 -5.74 -0.42
C ILE A 33 -5.98 -6.24 0.76
N LEU A 34 -6.01 -5.53 1.89
CA LEU A 34 -5.24 -5.91 3.06
C LEU A 34 -5.69 -7.25 3.64
N LEU A 35 -6.99 -7.48 3.74
CA LEU A 35 -7.53 -8.75 4.24
C LEU A 35 -7.17 -9.92 3.32
N THR A 36 -7.25 -9.72 2.02
CA THR A 36 -6.89 -10.75 1.04
C THR A 36 -5.39 -11.06 1.10
N ALA A 37 -4.55 -10.03 1.16
CA ALA A 37 -3.11 -10.20 1.27
C ALA A 37 -2.73 -10.97 2.54
N GLN A 38 -3.39 -10.66 3.66
CA GLN A 38 -3.14 -11.36 4.92
C GLN A 38 -3.60 -12.82 4.84
N GLU A 39 -4.75 -13.08 4.27
CA GLU A 39 -5.26 -14.45 4.09
C GLU A 39 -4.32 -15.29 3.26
N LEU A 40 -3.78 -14.74 2.18
CA LEU A 40 -2.86 -15.42 1.28
C LEU A 40 -1.40 -15.37 1.74
N GLN A 41 -1.11 -14.71 2.86
CA GLN A 41 0.24 -14.50 3.38
C GLN A 41 1.18 -13.93 2.33
N SER A 42 0.69 -12.97 1.54
CA SER A 42 1.42 -12.35 0.44
C SER A 42 1.77 -10.90 0.73
N PRO A 43 3.02 -10.47 0.50
CA PRO A 43 3.36 -9.05 0.54
C PRO A 43 2.59 -8.29 -0.54
N VAL A 44 2.30 -7.02 -0.29
CA VAL A 44 1.51 -6.21 -1.23
C VAL A 44 1.99 -4.77 -1.25
N ILE A 45 1.90 -4.13 -2.42
CA ILE A 45 2.13 -2.71 -2.58
C ILE A 45 0.79 -2.06 -2.85
N LEU A 46 0.45 -1.04 -2.05
CA LEU A 46 -0.75 -0.24 -2.26
C LEU A 46 -0.38 0.99 -3.08
N GLY A 47 -0.92 1.08 -4.29
CA GLY A 47 -0.65 2.19 -5.19
C GLY A 47 -1.71 3.28 -5.05
N VAL A 48 -1.26 4.52 -4.88
CA VAL A 48 -2.15 5.68 -4.78
C VAL A 48 -1.78 6.65 -5.87
N SER A 49 -2.69 6.89 -6.81
CA SER A 49 -2.50 7.93 -7.82
C SER A 49 -2.73 9.30 -7.17
N GLU A 50 -2.23 10.35 -7.83
CA GLU A 50 -2.45 11.71 -7.35
C GLU A 50 -3.95 12.05 -7.27
N GLY A 51 -4.72 11.62 -8.29
CA GLY A 51 -6.17 11.81 -8.30
C GLY A 51 -6.89 11.06 -7.18
N ALA A 52 -6.51 9.82 -6.93
CA ALA A 52 -7.09 9.04 -5.84
C ALA A 52 -6.74 9.64 -4.48
N GLY A 53 -5.52 10.13 -4.33
CA GLY A 53 -5.10 10.81 -3.11
C GLY A 53 -5.94 12.05 -2.83
N LYS A 54 -6.21 12.85 -3.87
CA LYS A 54 -7.07 14.04 -3.74
C LYS A 54 -8.51 13.66 -3.40
N TYR A 55 -9.02 12.61 -4.03
CA TYR A 55 -10.35 12.09 -3.75
C TYR A 55 -10.50 11.71 -2.27
N MET A 56 -9.47 11.09 -1.71
CA MET A 56 -9.45 10.69 -0.30
C MET A 56 -8.99 11.81 0.64
N THR A 57 -9.02 13.05 0.21
CA THR A 57 -8.68 14.26 0.96
C THR A 57 -7.21 14.68 0.82
N GLY A 58 -6.30 13.74 0.73
CA GLY A 58 -4.88 14.02 0.58
C GLY A 58 -4.03 12.82 0.99
N PHE A 59 -2.75 12.86 0.63
CA PHE A 59 -1.83 11.74 0.90
C PHE A 59 -1.63 11.47 2.38
N LYS A 60 -1.65 12.52 3.20
CA LYS A 60 -1.53 12.37 4.65
C LYS A 60 -2.70 11.57 5.23
N THR A 61 -3.91 11.84 4.74
CA THR A 61 -5.10 11.08 5.13
C THR A 61 -4.99 9.63 4.69
N VAL A 62 -4.53 9.38 3.46
CA VAL A 62 -4.32 8.03 2.95
C VAL A 62 -3.30 7.27 3.81
N ALA A 63 -2.19 7.89 4.12
CA ALA A 63 -1.15 7.26 4.94
C ALA A 63 -1.68 6.92 6.34
N ALA A 64 -2.44 7.83 6.95
CA ALA A 64 -3.04 7.60 8.25
C ALA A 64 -4.06 6.46 8.22
N MET A 65 -4.88 6.41 7.17
CA MET A 65 -5.87 5.35 6.97
C MET A 65 -5.19 3.98 6.85
N VAL A 66 -4.18 3.87 6.00
CA VAL A 66 -3.47 2.61 5.79
C VAL A 66 -2.78 2.16 7.06
N LYS A 67 -2.14 3.06 7.77
CA LYS A 67 -1.47 2.76 9.04
C LYS A 67 -2.47 2.26 10.08
N ALA A 68 -3.59 2.95 10.21
CA ALA A 68 -4.64 2.56 11.17
C ALA A 68 -5.20 1.18 10.83
N MET A 69 -5.48 0.90 9.56
CA MET A 69 -5.98 -0.41 9.13
C MET A 69 -4.96 -1.52 9.37
N ASP A 70 -3.70 -1.26 9.09
CA ASP A 70 -2.62 -2.22 9.32
C ASP A 70 -2.62 -2.66 10.79
N GLU A 71 -2.77 -1.72 11.71
CA GLU A 71 -2.82 -2.00 13.14
C GLU A 71 -4.12 -2.68 13.56
N GLU A 72 -5.27 -2.13 13.16
CA GLU A 72 -6.58 -2.62 13.58
C GLU A 72 -6.90 -4.02 13.04
N LEU A 73 -6.50 -4.31 11.80
CA LEU A 73 -6.74 -5.62 11.19
C LEU A 73 -5.67 -6.64 11.54
N GLY A 74 -4.64 -6.24 12.27
CA GLY A 74 -3.56 -7.15 12.67
C GLY A 74 -2.80 -7.71 11.48
N ILE A 75 -2.50 -6.85 10.50
CA ILE A 75 -1.80 -7.27 9.29
C ILE A 75 -0.33 -7.57 9.61
N THR A 76 0.11 -8.78 9.34
CA THR A 76 1.49 -9.22 9.59
C THR A 76 2.32 -9.33 8.31
N VAL A 77 1.68 -9.44 7.14
CA VAL A 77 2.41 -9.47 5.88
C VAL A 77 2.99 -8.08 5.58
N PRO A 78 4.13 -7.99 4.87
CA PRO A 78 4.70 -6.70 4.50
C PRO A 78 3.77 -5.92 3.56
N VAL A 79 3.58 -4.63 3.86
CA VAL A 79 2.76 -3.72 3.07
C VAL A 79 3.57 -2.46 2.79
N ALA A 80 3.66 -2.06 1.54
CA ALA A 80 4.29 -0.80 1.15
C ALA A 80 3.24 0.11 0.52
N LEU A 81 3.34 1.41 0.80
CA LEU A 81 2.49 2.43 0.23
C LEU A 81 3.29 3.22 -0.80
N HIS A 82 2.77 3.35 -2.02
CA HIS A 82 3.47 3.95 -3.14
C HIS A 82 2.62 5.02 -3.81
N LEU A 83 3.21 6.20 -4.05
CA LEU A 83 2.59 7.23 -4.89
C LEU A 83 2.80 6.84 -6.34
N ASP A 84 1.72 6.46 -7.02
CA ASP A 84 1.74 6.01 -8.41
C ASP A 84 1.32 7.14 -9.34
N HIS A 85 2.02 7.29 -10.45
CA HIS A 85 1.77 8.35 -11.43
C HIS A 85 1.77 9.76 -10.83
N GLY A 86 2.56 9.98 -9.78
CA GLY A 86 2.62 11.27 -9.11
C GLY A 86 3.46 12.29 -9.88
N SER A 87 3.02 13.55 -9.87
CA SER A 87 3.82 14.65 -10.39
C SER A 87 4.86 15.07 -9.35
N TYR A 88 5.82 15.89 -9.77
CA TYR A 88 6.78 16.47 -8.85
C TYR A 88 6.08 17.28 -7.74
N GLU A 89 5.07 18.04 -8.11
CA GLU A 89 4.29 18.81 -7.13
C GLU A 89 3.54 17.90 -6.16
N GLY A 90 2.95 16.82 -6.66
CA GLY A 90 2.25 15.85 -5.82
C GLY A 90 3.18 15.10 -4.87
N ALA A 91 4.45 14.91 -5.25
CA ALA A 91 5.43 14.20 -4.44
C ALA A 91 6.03 15.05 -3.32
N LYS A 92 5.89 16.38 -3.41
CA LYS A 92 6.31 17.27 -2.34
C LYS A 92 5.44 17.05 -1.10
#